data_ffcf51af4e2f6874109170f0845aec27
#
_entry.id   ffcf51af4e2f6874109170f0845aec27
#
_cell.length_a   1.000
_cell.length_b   1.000
_cell.length_c   1.000
_cell.angle_alpha   90.00
_cell.angle_beta   90.00
_cell.angle_gamma   90.00
#
_symmetry.space_group_name_H-M   'P 1'
#
loop_
_entity.id
_entity.type
_entity.pdbx_description
1 polymer ?
#
loop_
_entity_poly.entity_id
_entity_poly.type
_entity_poly.pdbx_seq_one_letter_code
_entity_poly.pdbx_strand_id
1 'polypeptide(L)' 'MKKIQILGVGCPKCKKLTENAEAAVKMLGIQYEIQKVTDINEIMKFGVMLTPALVVDGQVKSVGKVVSPDEIKKMLM' A
#
# COMPACT_ATOMS: atom_id res chain seq x y z
N MET A 1 -1.97 -10.46 -12.13
CA MET A 1 -2.66 -9.79 -11.02
C MET A 1 -1.67 -9.02 -10.18
N LYS A 2 -2.00 -7.80 -9.83
CA LYS A 2 -1.15 -6.97 -8.98
C LYS A 2 -1.37 -7.31 -7.51
N LYS A 3 -0.32 -7.41 -6.74
CA LYS A 3 -0.40 -7.62 -5.30
C LYS A 3 0.03 -6.35 -4.61
N ILE A 4 -0.89 -5.75 -3.86
CA ILE A 4 -0.66 -4.51 -3.13
C ILE A 4 -0.69 -4.83 -1.65
N GLN A 5 0.35 -4.40 -0.93
CA GLN A 5 0.43 -4.62 0.51
C GLN A 5 0.51 -3.27 1.21
N ILE A 6 -0.33 -3.11 2.22
CA ILE A 6 -0.35 -1.89 3.04
C ILE A 6 0.25 -2.26 4.38
N LEU A 7 1.40 -1.70 4.69
CA LEU A 7 2.12 -2.00 5.93
C LEU A 7 1.75 -0.98 6.99
N GLY A 8 1.24 -1.46 8.11
CA GLY A 8 0.90 -0.56 9.21
C GLY A 8 0.10 -1.28 10.29
N VAL A 9 0.07 -0.69 11.47
CA VAL A 9 -0.54 -1.32 12.65
C VAL A 9 -1.92 -0.73 12.98
N GLY A 10 -2.68 -0.38 11.96
CA GLY A 10 -4.07 0.04 12.13
C GLY A 10 -4.28 1.49 12.47
N CYS A 11 -3.34 2.37 12.17
CA CYS A 11 -3.52 3.80 12.37
C CYS A 11 -4.47 4.41 11.32
N PRO A 12 -5.05 5.59 11.59
CA PRO A 12 -5.95 6.25 10.62
C PRO A 12 -5.30 6.47 9.25
N LYS A 13 -4.01 6.78 9.22
CA LYS A 13 -3.28 6.96 7.97
C LYS A 13 -3.20 5.68 7.15
N CYS A 14 -3.03 4.54 7.83
CA CYS A 14 -3.00 3.24 7.17
C CYS A 14 -4.33 2.94 6.50
N LYS A 15 -5.41 3.25 7.17
CA LYS A 15 -6.76 3.07 6.64
C LYS A 15 -6.97 3.95 5.41
N LYS A 16 -6.55 5.21 5.48
CA LYS A 16 -6.68 6.14 4.36
C LYS A 16 -5.87 5.68 3.15
N LEU A 17 -4.67 5.19 3.38
CA LEU A 17 -3.83 4.67 2.30
C LEU A 17 -4.49 3.46 1.64
N THR A 18 -5.10 2.58 2.42
CA THR A 18 -5.82 1.43 1.88
C THR A 18 -6.98 1.88 0.99
N GLU A 19 -7.75 2.86 1.44
CA GLU A 19 -8.86 3.40 0.65
C GLU A 19 -8.35 3.99 -0.66
N ASN A 20 -7.26 4.73 -0.61
CA ASN A 20 -6.66 5.33 -1.80
C ASN A 20 -6.16 4.28 -2.78
N ALA A 21 -5.57 3.19 -2.26
CA ALA A 21 -5.11 2.09 -3.11
C ALA A 21 -6.29 1.40 -3.80
N GLU A 22 -7.38 1.17 -3.08
CA GLU A 22 -8.58 0.58 -3.66
C GLU A 22 -9.16 1.47 -4.76
N ALA A 23 -9.20 2.78 -4.53
CA ALA A 23 -9.69 3.72 -5.53
C ALA A 23 -8.83 3.68 -6.79
N ALA A 24 -7.51 3.63 -6.62
CA ALA A 24 -6.58 3.61 -7.74
C ALA A 24 -6.78 2.38 -8.63
N VAL A 25 -6.90 1.19 -8.02
CA VAL A 25 -7.07 -0.04 -8.82
C VAL A 25 -8.43 -0.09 -9.50
N LYS A 26 -9.45 0.48 -8.89
CA LYS A 26 -10.77 0.58 -9.52
C LYS A 26 -10.74 1.50 -10.73
N MET A 27 -9.99 2.59 -10.64
CA MET A 27 -9.84 3.52 -11.76
C MET A 27 -9.11 2.89 -12.94
N LEU A 28 -8.14 2.02 -12.66
CA LEU A 28 -7.39 1.31 -13.70
C LEU A 28 -8.14 0.12 -14.27
N GLY A 29 -9.13 -0.42 -13.53
CA GLY A 29 -9.87 -1.59 -13.97
C GLY A 29 -9.02 -2.85 -14.04
N ILE A 30 -7.95 -2.94 -13.28
CA ILE A 30 -7.06 -4.10 -13.28
C ILE A 30 -7.45 -5.09 -12.18
N GLN A 31 -7.01 -6.33 -12.37
CA GLN A 31 -7.16 -7.34 -11.30
C GLN A 31 -6.07 -7.11 -10.27
N TYR A 32 -6.44 -7.20 -8.99
CA TYR A 32 -5.54 -6.89 -7.90
C TYR A 32 -5.91 -7.66 -6.65
N GLU A 33 -4.93 -7.71 -5.75
CA GLU A 33 -5.12 -8.21 -4.40
C GLU A 33 -4.56 -7.17 -3.44
N ILE A 34 -5.34 -6.76 -2.45
CA ILE A 34 -4.88 -5.84 -1.41
C ILE A 34 -4.79 -6.61 -0.10
N GLN A 35 -3.62 -6.59 0.49
CA GLN A 35 -3.36 -7.26 1.76
C GLN A 35 -2.87 -6.24 2.78
N LYS A 36 -3.47 -6.26 3.96
CA LYS A 36 -3.01 -5.42 5.08
C LYS A 36 -2.01 -6.22 5.89
N VAL A 37 -0.82 -5.68 6.07
CA VAL A 37 0.23 -6.30 6.88
C VAL A 37 0.34 -5.51 8.19
N THR A 38 -0.16 -6.11 9.25
CA THR A 38 -0.21 -5.46 10.57
C THR A 38 0.82 -6.01 11.54
N ASP A 39 1.46 -7.12 11.22
CA ASP A 39 2.49 -7.72 12.04
C ASP A 39 3.79 -6.92 11.90
N ILE A 40 4.27 -6.38 12.99
CA ILE A 40 5.45 -5.52 12.98
C ILE A 40 6.68 -6.25 12.48
N ASN A 41 6.80 -7.56 12.77
CA ASN A 41 7.92 -8.37 12.29
C ASN A 41 7.90 -8.48 10.77
N GLU A 42 6.71 -8.66 10.18
CA GLU A 42 6.57 -8.72 8.73
C GLU A 42 6.88 -7.37 8.10
N ILE A 43 6.44 -6.28 8.73
CA ILE A 43 6.72 -4.93 8.26
C ILE A 43 8.22 -4.69 8.22
N MET A 44 8.94 -5.11 9.27
CA MET A 44 10.38 -4.94 9.36
C MET A 44 11.13 -5.73 8.28
N LYS A 45 10.58 -6.86 7.85
CA LYS A 45 11.19 -7.66 6.78
C LYS A 45 11.23 -6.92 5.46
N PHE A 46 10.33 -5.97 5.24
CA PHE A 46 10.37 -5.13 4.05
C PHE A 46 11.39 -4.02 4.13
N GLY A 47 12.05 -3.86 5.28
CA GLY A 47 13.06 -2.82 5.46
C GLY A 47 12.49 -1.44 5.70
N VAL A 48 11.20 -1.33 6.02
CA VAL A 48 10.58 -0.03 6.29
C VAL A 48 10.59 0.25 7.78
N MET A 49 10.85 1.50 8.14
CA MET A 49 10.88 1.94 9.53
C MET A 49 9.73 2.89 9.86
N LEU A 50 9.03 3.37 8.86
CA LEU A 50 7.90 4.29 9.03
C LEU A 50 6.65 3.68 8.39
N THR A 51 5.51 3.87 9.04
CA THR A 51 4.21 3.44 8.50
C THR A 51 3.30 4.65 8.37
N PRO A 52 2.33 4.63 7.47
CA PRO A 52 2.00 3.53 6.56
C PRO A 52 2.99 3.41 5.40
N ALA A 53 3.15 2.21 4.88
CA ALA A 53 3.99 1.98 3.71
C ALA A 53 3.20 1.24 2.64
N LEU A 54 3.51 1.52 1.39
CA LEU A 54 2.85 0.90 0.25
C LEU A 54 3.85 0.01 -0.49
N VAL A 55 3.46 -1.25 -0.68
CA VAL A 55 4.27 -2.23 -1.39
C VAL A 55 3.47 -2.75 -2.58
N VAL A 56 4.07 -2.77 -3.75
CA VAL A 56 3.45 -3.31 -4.97
C VAL A 56 4.34 -4.39 -5.53
N ASP A 57 3.79 -5.61 -5.66
CA ASP A 57 4.50 -6.77 -6.19
C ASP A 57 5.85 -7.01 -5.51
N GLY A 58 5.89 -6.82 -4.20
CA GLY A 58 7.09 -7.04 -3.40
C GLY A 58 8.07 -5.87 -3.37
N GLN A 59 7.76 -4.76 -4.05
CA GLN A 59 8.62 -3.58 -4.06
C GLN A 59 8.00 -2.47 -3.22
N VAL A 60 8.78 -1.90 -2.31
CA VAL A 60 8.32 -0.78 -1.49
C VAL A 60 8.26 0.47 -2.36
N LYS A 61 7.07 1.02 -2.51
CA LYS A 61 6.85 2.20 -3.36
C LYS A 61 6.73 3.49 -2.57
N SER A 62 6.29 3.41 -1.31
CA SER A 62 6.10 4.59 -0.48
C SER A 62 6.27 4.21 0.98
N VAL A 63 6.87 5.11 1.75
CA VAL A 63 7.13 4.90 3.18
C VAL A 63 6.75 6.15 3.96
N GLY A 64 5.95 5.96 5.00
CA GLY A 64 5.67 7.03 5.96
C GLY A 64 4.71 8.10 5.50
N LYS A 65 3.99 7.90 4.41
CA LYS A 65 3.03 8.90 3.94
C LYS A 65 1.80 8.27 3.29
N VAL A 66 0.73 9.03 3.25
CA VAL A 66 -0.50 8.63 2.57
C VAL A 66 -0.42 9.13 1.14
N VAL A 67 -0.28 8.20 0.21
CA VAL A 67 -0.16 8.50 -1.21
C VAL A 67 -1.56 8.66 -1.80
N SER A 68 -1.75 9.65 -2.66
CA SER A 68 -3.06 9.89 -3.29
C SER A 68 -3.39 8.78 -4.29
N PRO A 69 -4.68 8.59 -4.62
CA PRO A 69 -5.07 7.60 -5.62
C PRO A 69 -4.37 7.81 -6.98
N ASP A 70 -4.20 9.05 -7.39
CA ASP A 70 -3.53 9.36 -8.65
C ASP A 70 -2.07 8.92 -8.65
N GLU A 71 -1.37 9.14 -7.55
CA GLU A 71 0.01 8.71 -7.41
C GLU A 71 0.13 7.20 -7.41
N ILE A 72 -0.78 6.52 -6.70
CA ILE A 72 -0.80 5.06 -6.65
C ILE A 72 -1.08 4.51 -8.05
N LYS A 73 -2.00 5.13 -8.76
CA LYS A 73 -2.32 4.74 -10.13
C LYS A 73 -1.08 4.77 -11.01
N LYS A 74 -0.26 5.81 -10.89
CA LYS A 74 0.99 5.92 -11.64
C LYS A 74 1.97 4.82 -11.27
N MET A 75 2.01 4.44 -10.00
CA MET A 75 2.88 3.38 -9.52
C MET A 75 2.49 2.00 -10.06
N LEU A 76 1.21 1.81 -10.36
CA LEU A 76 0.68 0.55 -10.84
C LEU A 76 0.75 0.40 -12.36
N MET A 77 0.98 1.47 -13.04
CA MET A 77 1.04 1.48 -14.52
C MET A 77 2.37 0.96 -15.03
#